data_0b6892193315d4c1eb92807018058918
#
_entry.id   0b6892193315d4c1eb92807018058918
#
_cell.length_a   1.000
_cell.length_b   1.000
_cell.length_c   1.000
_cell.angle_alpha   90.00
_cell.angle_beta   90.00
_cell.angle_gamma   90.00
#
_symmetry.space_group_name_H-M   'P 1'
#
loop_
_entity.id
_entity.type
_entity.pdbx_description
1 polymer ?
#
loop_
_entity_poly.entity_id
_entity_poly.type
_entity_poly.pdbx_seq_one_letter_code
_entity_poly.pdbx_strand_id
1 'polypeptide(L)'
;IYIILNFLSLIIAAQISSYSLIFFSIYILGIYFYSNFIKRSFWLSNFFLSILMIMPFLALSVYFKNFNYIIFCFASYLFFLIFSKDLIKDLESLKGDIVYSYKTIPAVYDSRITKIIFSFLILIIFIPVYYLIIEDLGLMSYYFILCIPFFLIVLLLLWLYNKDEIYLIIHNLLKAWILIGILSISLLNFNY
;
A
#
# COMPACT_ATOMS: atom_id res chain seq x y z
N ILE A 1 -16.00 -17.78 12.93
CA ILE A 1 -14.74 -17.18 13.41
C ILE A 1 -14.68 -15.69 13.06
N TYR A 2 -14.85 -15.26 11.78
CA TYR A 2 -14.77 -13.85 11.35
C TYR A 2 -15.67 -12.90 12.14
N ILE A 3 -16.96 -13.23 12.29
CA ILE A 3 -17.93 -12.40 13.03
C ILE A 3 -17.55 -12.26 14.51
N ILE A 4 -17.11 -13.36 15.14
CA ILE A 4 -16.70 -13.36 16.55
C ILE A 4 -15.49 -12.45 16.76
N LEU A 5 -14.47 -12.53 15.90
CA LEU A 5 -13.28 -11.69 16.00
C LEU A 5 -13.59 -10.20 15.80
N ASN A 6 -14.47 -9.87 14.84
CA ASN A 6 -14.91 -8.49 14.64
C ASN A 6 -15.70 -7.97 15.86
N PHE A 7 -16.57 -8.78 16.47
CA PHE A 7 -17.31 -8.39 17.66
C PHE A 7 -16.37 -8.17 18.86
N LEU A 8 -15.39 -9.05 19.06
CA LEU A 8 -14.35 -8.85 20.09
C LEU A 8 -13.55 -7.56 19.86
N SER A 9 -13.17 -7.28 18.62
CA SER A 9 -12.44 -6.04 18.30
C SER A 9 -13.23 -4.78 18.62
N LEU A 10 -14.56 -4.79 18.39
CA LEU A 10 -15.45 -3.67 18.75
C LEU A 10 -15.60 -3.51 20.26
N ILE A 11 -15.68 -4.61 21.02
CA ILE A 11 -15.72 -4.54 22.49
C ILE A 11 -14.45 -3.91 23.04
N ILE A 12 -13.28 -4.34 22.55
CA ILE A 12 -11.97 -3.79 22.97
C ILE A 12 -11.89 -2.30 22.58
N ALA A 13 -12.28 -1.96 21.34
CA ALA A 13 -12.26 -0.59 20.86
C ALA A 13 -13.15 0.34 21.71
N ALA A 14 -14.34 -0.14 22.15
CA ALA A 14 -15.25 0.62 23.02
C ALA A 14 -14.62 0.92 24.39
N GLN A 15 -13.74 0.06 24.92
CA GLN A 15 -13.05 0.28 26.18
C GLN A 15 -11.94 1.34 26.05
N ILE A 16 -11.38 1.56 24.85
CA ILE A 16 -10.31 2.53 24.61
C ILE A 16 -10.89 3.94 24.46
N SER A 17 -11.78 4.14 23.50
CA SER A 17 -12.45 5.44 23.27
C SER A 17 -13.61 5.31 22.28
N SER A 18 -14.52 6.30 22.30
CA SER A 18 -15.61 6.41 21.30
C SER A 18 -15.05 6.59 19.87
N TYR A 19 -13.93 7.29 19.70
CA TYR A 19 -13.27 7.44 18.39
C TYR A 19 -12.75 6.12 17.85
N SER A 20 -12.15 5.29 18.71
CA SER A 20 -11.68 3.95 18.34
C SER A 20 -12.85 3.08 17.91
N LEU A 21 -13.96 3.11 18.62
CA LEU A 21 -15.16 2.35 18.27
C LEU A 21 -15.70 2.74 16.88
N ILE A 22 -15.80 4.05 16.61
CA ILE A 22 -16.26 4.56 15.32
C ILE A 22 -15.31 4.12 14.21
N PHE A 23 -13.99 4.27 14.41
CA PHE A 23 -12.99 3.86 13.44
C PHE A 23 -13.09 2.37 13.09
N PHE A 24 -13.08 1.48 14.09
CA PHE A 24 -13.16 0.04 13.86
C PHE A 24 -14.49 -0.36 13.21
N SER A 25 -15.60 0.30 13.55
CA SER A 25 -16.89 0.05 12.90
C SER A 25 -16.84 0.39 11.40
N ILE A 26 -16.33 1.56 11.04
CA ILE A 26 -16.16 1.98 9.64
C ILE A 26 -15.17 1.05 8.90
N TYR A 27 -14.08 0.67 9.56
CA TYR A 27 -13.05 -0.19 8.98
C TYR A 27 -13.58 -1.60 8.68
N ILE A 28 -14.34 -2.22 9.61
CA ILE A 28 -14.99 -3.52 9.41
C ILE A 28 -15.99 -3.46 8.27
N LEU A 29 -16.81 -2.41 8.21
CA LEU A 29 -17.74 -2.17 7.10
C LEU A 29 -16.98 -1.99 5.78
N GLY A 30 -15.88 -1.24 5.77
CA GLY A 30 -15.03 -1.04 4.60
C GLY A 30 -14.46 -2.36 4.07
N ILE A 31 -13.94 -3.23 4.94
CA ILE A 31 -13.45 -4.56 4.56
C ILE A 31 -14.60 -5.43 4.01
N TYR A 32 -15.78 -5.39 4.62
CA TYR A 32 -16.96 -6.12 4.15
C TYR A 32 -17.38 -5.66 2.75
N PHE A 33 -17.50 -4.35 2.54
CA PHE A 33 -17.83 -3.79 1.22
C PHE A 33 -16.77 -4.13 0.17
N TYR A 34 -15.49 -4.00 0.52
CA TYR A 34 -14.41 -4.40 -0.36
C TYR A 34 -14.53 -5.86 -0.78
N SER A 35 -14.69 -6.76 0.18
CA SER A 35 -14.70 -8.21 -0.08
C SER A 35 -15.90 -8.66 -0.95
N ASN A 36 -17.07 -8.07 -0.75
CA ASN A 36 -18.29 -8.52 -1.43
C ASN A 36 -18.55 -7.80 -2.76
N PHE A 37 -18.23 -6.52 -2.86
CA PHE A 37 -18.63 -5.69 -4.00
C PHE A 37 -17.44 -5.17 -4.82
N ILE A 38 -16.37 -4.70 -4.16
CA ILE A 38 -15.30 -3.96 -4.84
C ILE A 38 -14.21 -4.88 -5.37
N LYS A 39 -13.91 -6.00 -4.71
CA LYS A 39 -12.83 -6.93 -5.05
C LYS A 39 -12.84 -7.41 -6.52
N ARG A 40 -14.03 -7.48 -7.14
CA ARG A 40 -14.20 -7.91 -8.53
C ARG A 40 -14.26 -6.74 -9.51
N SER A 41 -14.24 -5.52 -8.99
CA SER A 41 -14.29 -4.31 -9.80
C SER A 41 -12.89 -3.97 -10.28
N PHE A 42 -12.77 -3.64 -11.53
CA PHE A 42 -11.64 -3.11 -12.25
C PHE A 42 -10.63 -2.36 -11.32
N TRP A 43 -9.98 -1.29 -11.70
CA TRP A 43 -9.00 -0.51 -10.93
C TRP A 43 -9.45 -0.08 -9.50
N LEU A 44 -10.76 -0.04 -9.24
CA LEU A 44 -11.31 0.29 -7.91
C LEU A 44 -10.85 -0.69 -6.83
N SER A 45 -10.63 -1.97 -7.15
CA SER A 45 -10.20 -2.96 -6.16
C SER A 45 -8.84 -2.60 -5.55
N ASN A 46 -7.86 -2.25 -6.38
CA ASN A 46 -6.50 -1.93 -5.94
C ASN A 46 -6.46 -0.57 -5.22
N PHE A 47 -7.25 0.41 -5.70
CA PHE A 47 -7.39 1.71 -5.06
C PHE A 47 -7.98 1.60 -3.66
N PHE A 48 -9.12 0.92 -3.51
CA PHE A 48 -9.76 0.72 -2.21
C PHE A 48 -8.92 -0.13 -1.26
N LEU A 49 -8.27 -1.18 -1.76
CA LEU A 49 -7.38 -2.00 -0.94
C LEU A 49 -6.23 -1.16 -0.36
N SER A 50 -5.63 -0.31 -1.19
CA SER A 50 -4.55 0.59 -0.74
C SER A 50 -5.04 1.58 0.31
N ILE A 51 -6.24 2.16 0.17
CA ILE A 51 -6.85 3.01 1.20
C ILE A 51 -7.06 2.22 2.49
N LEU A 52 -7.69 1.03 2.44
CA LEU A 52 -7.92 0.22 3.62
C LEU A 52 -6.61 -0.13 4.34
N MET A 53 -5.53 -0.40 3.61
CA MET A 53 -4.24 -0.73 4.22
C MET A 53 -3.57 0.46 4.92
N ILE A 54 -3.77 1.69 4.47
CA ILE A 54 -3.20 2.88 5.15
C ILE A 54 -4.11 3.44 6.23
N MET A 55 -5.41 3.09 6.26
CA MET A 55 -6.36 3.60 7.26
C MET A 55 -5.91 3.42 8.71
N PRO A 56 -5.35 2.27 9.16
CA PRO A 56 -4.88 2.13 10.53
C PRO A 56 -3.76 3.12 10.89
N PHE A 57 -2.85 3.40 9.94
CA PHE A 57 -1.79 4.38 10.13
C PHE A 57 -2.37 5.81 10.30
N LEU A 58 -3.32 6.19 9.44
CA LEU A 58 -4.00 7.49 9.55
C LEU A 58 -4.83 7.59 10.83
N ALA A 59 -5.47 6.50 11.25
CA ALA A 59 -6.25 6.47 12.50
C ALA A 59 -5.40 6.75 13.74
N LEU A 60 -4.17 6.22 13.79
CA LEU A 60 -3.22 6.53 14.85
C LEU A 60 -2.85 8.02 14.87
N SER A 61 -2.64 8.61 13.69
CA SER A 61 -2.32 10.05 13.56
C SER A 61 -3.47 10.93 14.07
N VAL A 62 -4.73 10.54 13.77
CA VAL A 62 -5.93 11.20 14.30
C VAL A 62 -6.04 11.05 15.82
N TYR A 63 -5.83 9.83 16.33
CA TYR A 63 -5.95 9.52 17.75
C TYR A 63 -4.95 10.32 18.60
N PHE A 64 -3.68 10.40 18.15
CA PHE A 64 -2.64 11.16 18.83
C PHE A 64 -2.65 12.67 18.49
N LYS A 65 -3.61 13.13 17.68
CA LYS A 65 -3.74 14.53 17.22
C LYS A 65 -2.45 15.06 16.56
N ASN A 66 -1.68 14.19 15.98
CA ASN A 66 -0.43 14.52 15.29
C ASN A 66 -0.69 14.61 13.80
N PHE A 67 -1.05 15.82 13.33
CA PHE A 67 -1.26 16.12 11.92
C PHE A 67 -0.10 16.97 11.40
N ASN A 68 0.98 16.31 11.05
CA ASN A 68 2.10 16.96 10.37
C ASN A 68 2.07 16.59 8.88
N TYR A 69 2.51 17.51 8.02
CA TYR A 69 2.60 17.23 6.58
C TYR A 69 3.51 16.03 6.26
N ILE A 70 4.52 15.77 7.08
CA ILE A 70 5.39 14.58 6.98
C ILE A 70 4.56 13.28 7.03
N ILE A 71 3.56 13.22 7.90
CA ILE A 71 2.65 12.07 8.02
C ILE A 71 1.84 11.89 6.75
N PHE A 72 1.38 12.98 6.13
CA PHE A 72 0.68 12.94 4.85
C PHE A 72 1.59 12.51 3.70
N CYS A 73 2.84 12.97 3.67
CA CYS A 73 3.84 12.50 2.70
C CYS A 73 4.09 11.01 2.86
N PHE A 74 4.26 10.54 4.09
CA PHE A 74 4.48 9.12 4.38
C PHE A 74 3.25 8.26 4.04
N ALA A 75 2.05 8.71 4.37
CA ALA A 75 0.80 8.03 4.00
C ALA A 75 0.64 7.96 2.47
N SER A 76 0.94 9.05 1.76
CA SER A 76 0.90 9.09 0.29
C SER A 76 1.93 8.14 -0.33
N TYR A 77 3.15 8.11 0.21
CA TYR A 77 4.19 7.16 -0.18
C TYR A 77 3.70 5.72 -0.01
N LEU A 78 3.18 5.36 1.17
CA LEU A 78 2.65 4.02 1.43
C LEU A 78 1.47 3.67 0.52
N PHE A 79 0.57 4.61 0.27
CA PHE A 79 -0.57 4.41 -0.62
C PHE A 79 -0.10 4.00 -2.03
N PHE A 80 0.75 4.78 -2.65
CA PHE A 80 1.24 4.49 -4.00
C PHE A 80 2.10 3.23 -4.05
N LEU A 81 2.87 2.96 -3.00
CA LEU A 81 3.68 1.74 -2.89
C LEU A 81 2.81 0.48 -2.82
N ILE A 82 1.75 0.48 -1.99
CA ILE A 82 0.81 -0.63 -1.87
C ILE A 82 0.05 -0.81 -3.18
N PHE A 83 -0.42 0.29 -3.78
CA PHE A 83 -1.12 0.26 -5.06
C PHE A 83 -0.24 -0.33 -6.17
N SER A 84 1.02 0.08 -6.25
CA SER A 84 2.00 -0.47 -7.19
C SER A 84 2.25 -1.95 -6.97
N LYS A 85 2.40 -2.39 -5.71
CA LYS A 85 2.56 -3.80 -5.35
C LYS A 85 1.36 -4.65 -5.81
N ASP A 86 0.14 -4.13 -5.62
CA ASP A 86 -1.07 -4.87 -6.00
C ASP A 86 -1.23 -4.96 -7.52
N LEU A 87 -0.79 -3.95 -8.30
CA LEU A 87 -0.73 -4.05 -9.76
C LEU A 87 0.21 -5.16 -10.24
N ILE A 88 1.38 -5.30 -9.61
CA ILE A 88 2.32 -6.39 -9.94
C ILE A 88 1.74 -7.75 -9.55
N LYS A 89 1.03 -7.84 -8.42
CA LYS A 89 0.31 -9.05 -8.03
C LYS A 89 -0.73 -9.45 -9.07
N ASP A 90 -1.47 -8.48 -9.62
CA ASP A 90 -2.45 -8.75 -10.67
C ASP A 90 -1.78 -9.25 -11.98
N LEU A 91 -0.59 -8.74 -12.32
CA LEU A 91 0.21 -9.28 -13.42
C LEU A 91 0.68 -10.72 -13.16
N GLU A 92 1.09 -11.03 -11.92
CA GLU A 92 1.49 -12.36 -11.50
C GLU A 92 0.33 -13.35 -11.60
N SER A 93 -0.88 -12.95 -11.18
CA SER A 93 -2.08 -13.80 -11.13
C SER A 93 -2.91 -13.78 -12.41
N LEU A 94 -2.49 -13.08 -13.47
CA LEU A 94 -3.28 -12.80 -14.67
C LEU A 94 -3.96 -14.03 -15.27
N LYS A 95 -3.25 -15.17 -15.37
CA LYS A 95 -3.82 -16.42 -15.93
C LYS A 95 -4.99 -16.93 -15.07
N GLY A 96 -4.86 -16.86 -13.76
CA GLY A 96 -5.93 -17.22 -12.83
C GLY A 96 -7.11 -16.24 -12.90
N ASP A 97 -6.83 -14.95 -12.97
CA ASP A 97 -7.85 -13.91 -13.02
C ASP A 97 -8.73 -14.04 -14.27
N ILE A 98 -8.14 -14.38 -15.42
CA ILE A 98 -8.89 -14.64 -16.67
C ILE A 98 -9.81 -15.86 -16.50
N VAL A 99 -9.30 -16.96 -15.90
CA VAL A 99 -10.10 -18.20 -15.69
C VAL A 99 -11.29 -17.93 -14.76
N TYR A 100 -11.09 -17.15 -13.69
CA TYR A 100 -12.14 -16.82 -12.73
C TYR A 100 -12.96 -15.58 -13.11
N SER A 101 -12.75 -15.02 -14.30
CA SER A 101 -13.46 -13.83 -14.81
C SER A 101 -13.34 -12.60 -13.88
N TYR A 102 -12.20 -12.45 -13.18
CA TYR A 102 -11.90 -11.24 -12.44
C TYR A 102 -11.51 -10.12 -13.39
N LYS A 103 -12.09 -8.94 -13.17
CA LYS A 103 -11.78 -7.75 -13.97
C LYS A 103 -10.64 -6.97 -13.35
N THR A 104 -9.42 -7.51 -13.41
CA THR A 104 -8.20 -6.77 -13.00
C THR A 104 -7.69 -5.90 -14.15
N ILE A 105 -6.82 -4.92 -13.85
CA ILE A 105 -6.26 -4.02 -14.87
C ILE A 105 -5.58 -4.81 -16.00
N PRO A 106 -4.68 -5.77 -15.73
CA PRO A 106 -4.05 -6.54 -16.79
C PRO A 106 -4.99 -7.47 -17.53
N ALA A 107 -6.08 -7.93 -16.90
CA ALA A 107 -7.08 -8.78 -17.56
C ALA A 107 -7.96 -8.01 -18.53
N VAL A 108 -8.16 -6.70 -18.32
CA VAL A 108 -9.02 -5.84 -19.15
C VAL A 108 -8.23 -5.09 -20.22
N TYR A 109 -7.06 -4.54 -19.87
CA TYR A 109 -6.31 -3.64 -20.78
C TYR A 109 -5.04 -4.25 -21.37
N ASP A 110 -4.55 -5.37 -20.88
CA ASP A 110 -3.26 -5.96 -21.25
C ASP A 110 -2.11 -5.65 -20.28
N SER A 111 -1.13 -6.55 -20.26
CA SER A 111 0.08 -6.49 -19.42
C SER A 111 0.93 -5.25 -19.71
N ARG A 112 1.00 -4.81 -20.99
CA ARG A 112 1.80 -3.64 -21.38
C ARG A 112 1.25 -2.34 -20.76
N ILE A 113 -0.06 -2.15 -20.79
CA ILE A 113 -0.71 -0.97 -20.18
C ILE A 113 -0.51 -0.97 -18.68
N THR A 114 -0.62 -2.13 -18.03
CA THR A 114 -0.37 -2.27 -16.60
C THR A 114 1.07 -1.89 -16.23
N LYS A 115 2.07 -2.27 -17.03
CA LYS A 115 3.48 -1.85 -16.85
C LYS A 115 3.64 -0.34 -16.98
N ILE A 116 2.95 0.31 -17.91
CA ILE A 116 2.99 1.76 -18.08
C ILE A 116 2.37 2.45 -16.85
N ILE A 117 1.21 1.97 -16.38
CA ILE A 117 0.55 2.51 -15.17
C ILE A 117 1.47 2.34 -13.95
N PHE A 118 2.09 1.18 -13.78
CA PHE A 118 3.06 0.93 -12.72
C PHE A 118 4.24 1.91 -12.78
N SER A 119 4.82 2.10 -13.97
CA SER A 119 5.94 3.03 -14.15
C SER A 119 5.54 4.47 -13.79
N PHE A 120 4.33 4.89 -14.15
CA PHE A 120 3.80 6.20 -13.79
C PHE A 120 3.60 6.35 -12.28
N LEU A 121 3.09 5.32 -11.61
CA LEU A 121 2.96 5.32 -10.15
C LEU A 121 4.31 5.44 -9.45
N ILE A 122 5.34 4.76 -9.94
CA ILE A 122 6.70 4.90 -9.40
C ILE A 122 7.21 6.34 -9.55
N LEU A 123 6.92 7.02 -10.66
CA LEU A 123 7.27 8.44 -10.80
C LEU A 123 6.53 9.31 -9.79
N ILE A 124 5.25 9.03 -9.50
CA ILE A 124 4.49 9.74 -8.47
C ILE A 124 5.07 9.50 -7.08
N ILE A 125 5.54 8.27 -6.78
CA ILE A 125 6.17 7.92 -5.49
C ILE A 125 7.37 8.81 -5.20
N PHE A 126 8.12 9.25 -6.21
CA PHE A 126 9.28 10.13 -5.98
C PHE A 126 8.90 11.50 -5.44
N ILE A 127 7.66 11.96 -5.62
CA ILE A 127 7.20 13.25 -5.07
C ILE A 127 7.22 13.21 -3.52
N PRO A 128 6.46 12.33 -2.84
CA PRO A 128 6.53 12.27 -1.38
C PRO A 128 7.91 11.83 -0.87
N VAL A 129 8.63 10.97 -1.58
CA VAL A 129 9.99 10.56 -1.22
C VAL A 129 10.94 11.77 -1.19
N TYR A 130 10.86 12.67 -2.17
CA TYR A 130 11.66 13.90 -2.20
C TYR A 130 11.42 14.75 -0.95
N TYR A 131 10.17 14.99 -0.57
CA TYR A 131 9.85 15.73 0.65
C TYR A 131 10.35 15.03 1.92
N LEU A 132 10.23 13.69 1.98
CA LEU A 132 10.70 12.90 3.13
C LEU A 132 12.24 12.84 3.24
N ILE A 133 12.97 13.04 2.15
CA ILE A 133 14.44 13.15 2.18
C ILE A 133 14.89 14.51 2.70
N ILE A 134 14.19 15.61 2.33
CA ILE A 134 14.54 16.97 2.74
C ILE A 134 14.32 17.17 4.25
N GLU A 135 13.28 16.52 4.79
CA GLU A 135 13.03 16.53 6.23
C GLU A 135 14.07 15.65 6.92
N ASP A 136 14.72 16.20 7.93
CA ASP A 136 15.72 15.46 8.71
C ASP A 136 15.04 14.43 9.63
N LEU A 137 14.72 13.27 9.03
CA LEU A 137 14.11 12.14 9.72
C LEU A 137 15.15 11.24 10.41
N GLY A 138 16.36 11.73 10.61
CA GLY A 138 17.46 10.97 11.18
C GLY A 138 17.86 9.79 10.30
N LEU A 139 18.12 8.63 10.88
CA LEU A 139 18.55 7.43 10.14
C LEU A 139 17.50 6.91 9.15
N MET A 140 16.22 7.24 9.34
CA MET A 140 15.15 6.85 8.40
C MET A 140 15.31 7.54 7.04
N SER A 141 15.96 8.69 6.94
CA SER A 141 16.24 9.36 5.67
C SER A 141 17.01 8.48 4.68
N TYR A 142 17.91 7.61 5.17
CA TYR A 142 18.64 6.66 4.32
C TYR A 142 17.70 5.67 3.61
N TYR A 143 16.61 5.25 4.27
CA TYR A 143 15.61 4.39 3.62
C TYR A 143 15.01 5.09 2.40
N PHE A 144 14.67 6.36 2.49
CA PHE A 144 14.10 7.13 1.38
C PHE A 144 15.14 7.41 0.27
N ILE A 145 16.39 7.63 0.62
CA ILE A 145 17.48 7.76 -0.37
C ILE A 145 17.63 6.44 -1.15
N LEU A 146 17.59 5.30 -0.46
CA LEU A 146 17.67 3.98 -1.08
C LEU A 146 16.42 3.61 -1.90
N CYS A 147 15.28 4.30 -1.73
CA CYS A 147 14.10 4.13 -2.61
C CYS A 147 14.45 4.40 -4.07
N ILE A 148 15.33 5.38 -4.35
CA ILE A 148 15.65 5.77 -5.73
C ILE A 148 16.30 4.61 -6.50
N PRO A 149 17.46 4.06 -6.10
CA PRO A 149 18.06 2.94 -6.80
C PRO A 149 17.17 1.69 -6.76
N PHE A 150 16.44 1.45 -5.68
CA PHE A 150 15.52 0.32 -5.58
C PHE A 150 14.46 0.35 -6.67
N PHE A 151 13.73 1.47 -6.82
CA PHE A 151 12.69 1.57 -7.85
C PHE A 151 13.24 1.59 -9.27
N LEU A 152 14.45 2.12 -9.49
CA LEU A 152 15.12 2.01 -10.78
C LEU A 152 15.41 0.56 -11.15
N ILE A 153 15.90 -0.24 -10.21
CA ILE A 153 16.13 -1.68 -10.43
C ILE A 153 14.82 -2.40 -10.73
N VAL A 154 13.74 -2.10 -9.96
CA VAL A 154 12.43 -2.70 -10.19
C VAL A 154 11.88 -2.35 -11.58
N LEU A 155 12.02 -1.11 -12.03
CA LEU A 155 11.63 -0.70 -13.39
C LEU A 155 12.46 -1.40 -14.47
N LEU A 156 13.77 -1.51 -14.29
CA LEU A 156 14.62 -2.24 -15.22
C LEU A 156 14.22 -3.70 -15.33
N LEU A 157 13.99 -4.39 -14.21
CA LEU A 157 13.52 -5.77 -14.20
C LEU A 157 12.18 -5.92 -14.93
N LEU A 158 11.23 -5.01 -14.70
CA LEU A 158 9.90 -5.04 -15.29
C LEU A 158 9.92 -4.91 -16.82
N TRP A 159 10.83 -4.09 -17.37
CA TRP A 159 10.87 -3.81 -18.81
C TRP A 159 11.85 -4.70 -19.58
N LEU A 160 12.95 -5.14 -18.96
CA LEU A 160 13.94 -6.00 -19.63
C LEU A 160 13.47 -7.45 -19.74
N TYR A 161 12.67 -7.90 -18.79
CA TYR A 161 12.24 -9.30 -18.72
C TYR A 161 10.72 -9.43 -18.84
N ASN A 162 10.27 -10.25 -19.81
CA ASN A 162 8.84 -10.50 -20.07
C ASN A 162 8.43 -11.93 -19.62
N LYS A 163 8.91 -12.39 -18.47
CA LYS A 163 8.58 -13.70 -17.93
C LYS A 163 7.67 -13.58 -16.71
N ASP A 164 6.71 -14.49 -16.56
CA ASP A 164 5.79 -14.52 -15.40
C ASP A 164 6.54 -14.58 -14.07
N GLU A 165 7.68 -15.30 -14.02
CA GLU A 165 8.52 -15.42 -12.83
C GLU A 165 9.06 -14.07 -12.32
N ILE A 166 9.26 -13.10 -13.20
CA ILE A 166 9.76 -11.78 -12.84
C ILE A 166 8.70 -11.00 -12.04
N TYR A 167 7.42 -11.16 -12.36
CA TYR A 167 6.35 -10.50 -11.59
C TYR A 167 6.32 -11.01 -10.15
N LEU A 168 6.53 -12.31 -9.93
CA LEU A 168 6.67 -12.89 -8.60
C LEU A 168 7.88 -12.31 -7.84
N ILE A 169 9.03 -12.18 -8.51
CA ILE A 169 10.23 -11.60 -7.92
C ILE A 169 9.99 -10.14 -7.53
N ILE A 170 9.44 -9.31 -8.44
CA ILE A 170 9.15 -7.90 -8.18
C ILE A 170 8.13 -7.79 -7.03
N HIS A 171 7.07 -8.62 -7.02
CA HIS A 171 6.08 -8.63 -5.95
C HIS A 171 6.72 -8.91 -4.58
N ASN A 172 7.62 -9.89 -4.50
CA ASN A 172 8.33 -10.20 -3.26
C ASN A 172 9.33 -9.11 -2.85
N LEU A 173 10.01 -8.48 -3.82
CA LEU A 173 10.87 -7.32 -3.55
C LEU A 173 10.08 -6.14 -2.98
N LEU A 174 8.90 -5.83 -3.54
CA LEU A 174 8.04 -4.77 -3.03
C LEU A 174 7.51 -5.09 -1.62
N LYS A 175 7.15 -6.35 -1.33
CA LYS A 175 6.79 -6.78 0.03
C LYS A 175 7.93 -6.60 1.03
N ALA A 176 9.13 -7.04 0.65
CA ALA A 176 10.31 -6.89 1.48
C ALA A 176 10.63 -5.40 1.72
N TRP A 177 10.47 -4.56 0.68
CA TRP A 177 10.68 -3.12 0.80
C TRP A 177 9.70 -2.46 1.77
N ILE A 178 8.42 -2.85 1.75
CA ILE A 178 7.41 -2.40 2.71
C ILE A 178 7.81 -2.81 4.13
N LEU A 179 8.27 -4.05 4.35
CA LEU A 179 8.72 -4.52 5.66
C LEU A 179 9.92 -3.72 6.18
N ILE A 180 10.91 -3.46 5.32
CA ILE A 180 12.06 -2.62 5.67
C ILE A 180 11.59 -1.20 6.04
N GLY A 181 10.62 -0.65 5.30
CA GLY A 181 10.02 0.65 5.60
C GLY A 181 9.35 0.70 6.97
N ILE A 182 8.59 -0.33 7.34
CA ILE A 182 7.98 -0.43 8.68
C ILE A 182 9.05 -0.52 9.76
N LEU A 183 10.09 -1.32 9.57
CA LEU A 183 11.19 -1.44 10.53
C LEU A 183 11.98 -0.13 10.64
N SER A 184 12.12 0.63 9.54
CA SER A 184 12.83 1.90 9.54
C SER A 184 12.15 2.99 10.37
N ILE A 185 10.84 2.86 10.67
CA ILE A 185 10.13 3.78 11.57
C ILE A 185 10.75 3.80 12.97
N SER A 186 11.32 2.68 13.43
CA SER A 186 12.02 2.63 14.71
C SER A 186 13.31 3.47 14.76
N LEU A 187 13.80 3.90 13.58
CA LEU A 187 15.01 4.72 13.43
C LEU A 187 14.68 6.22 13.31
N LEU A 188 13.41 6.61 13.46
CA LEU A 188 13.01 8.01 13.54
C LEU A 188 13.65 8.65 14.78
N ASN A 189 14.43 9.70 14.58
CA ASN A 189 14.86 10.58 15.66
C ASN A 189 13.73 11.59 15.91
N PHE A 190 13.00 11.40 16.99
CA PHE A 190 12.13 12.44 17.52
C PHE A 190 13.03 13.43 18.26
N ASN A 191 13.62 14.40 17.56
CA ASN A 191 14.19 15.57 18.20
C ASN A 191 13.00 16.38 18.74
N TYR A 192 12.71 16.22 20.04
CA TYR A 192 11.82 17.08 20.81
C TYR A 192 12.53 18.40 21.16
#